data_034e814deabdbcc848b2595805f3edf0
#
_entry.id   034e814deabdbcc848b2595805f3edf0
#
_cell.length_a   1.000
_cell.length_b   1.000
_cell.length_c   1.000
_cell.angle_alpha   90.00
_cell.angle_beta   90.00
_cell.angle_gamma   90.00
#
_symmetry.space_group_name_H-M   'P 1'
#
loop_
_entity.id
_entity.type
_entity.pdbx_description
1 polymer ?
#
loop_
_entity_poly.entity_id
_entity_poly.type
_entity_poly.pdbx_seq_one_letter_code
_entity_poly.pdbx_strand_id
1 'polypeptide(L)'
;MSYFQNIIELNFVNYNDYSYYKRSISTTGLSVKWDGKGYSIQNQMAFQYISDHQGIDQDFTPNSTYFARQDMKQKMFSEEFNIKSTTNTQYKWLFGAFGFWQSVDNTVPMDYLSKGYTTLKNYDIPTYGVALYHQSTFDDLFVKGLSFTLGLRYDYEKASNDYIYYKVTNGNRELVDQFKSNMSFNQLTPKFTLEYIFPSSGLIYASATKGYKTGGFNTSFEEEEDRTFKPETSWNYEIGAKHPFMDKQFSAEFALFWIDWRNQQIYQMLATQNGQLLRNAGRSVSKGVEVSLQGNPINGLMFQLNYGYTHATFKKYKDERKGIDYSGNYLPLVPKHTFAMGADYTIFNPCSLIERMTFSANFTGTGPIYWKEDNLKRQNFYGLLNGKISATKGILTLAIWAKNITNTHYNSYYFESGGNGLAQAGRPFTMGGNIQIQF
;
A
#
# COMPACT_ATOMS: atom_id res chain seq x y z
N MET A 1 14.03 29.41 16.89
CA MET A 1 15.21 28.92 16.14
C MET A 1 16.03 28.09 17.09
N SER A 2 16.35 26.95 16.80
CA SER A 2 17.09 25.88 17.46
C SER A 2 16.19 24.70 17.78
N TYR A 3 16.34 23.73 17.07
CA TYR A 3 16.91 22.61 17.26
C TYR A 3 16.28 21.41 17.62
N PHE A 4 16.08 20.49 16.87
CA PHE A 4 15.92 19.14 17.32
C PHE A 4 17.02 18.27 16.72
N GLN A 5 18.20 18.43 17.28
CA GLN A 5 19.20 17.37 17.36
C GLN A 5 19.07 16.67 18.71
N ASN A 6 17.95 16.03 18.98
CA ASN A 6 18.04 14.83 19.78
C ASN A 6 18.45 13.75 18.79
N ILE A 7 19.75 13.52 18.72
CA ILE A 7 20.33 12.29 18.21
C ILE A 7 19.73 11.20 19.09
N ILE A 8 18.62 10.58 18.61
CA ILE A 8 18.19 9.28 19.11
C ILE A 8 19.39 8.40 18.76
N GLU A 9 20.02 7.81 19.75
CA GLU A 9 21.05 6.78 19.52
C GLU A 9 20.37 5.65 18.78
N LEU A 10 20.53 5.62 17.45
CA LEU A 10 19.78 4.83 16.49
C LEU A 10 20.00 3.31 16.57
N ASN A 11 20.70 2.82 17.59
CA ASN A 11 21.04 1.40 17.75
C ASN A 11 20.66 0.84 19.11
N PHE A 12 19.87 1.55 19.90
CA PHE A 12 19.47 1.08 21.21
C PHE A 12 18.04 0.55 21.19
N VAL A 13 17.89 -0.77 21.43
CA VAL A 13 16.60 -1.42 21.65
C VAL A 13 16.21 -1.17 23.10
N ASN A 14 15.08 -0.50 23.32
CA ASN A 14 14.66 -0.07 24.66
C ASN A 14 13.44 -0.85 25.21
N TYR A 15 13.08 -1.97 24.60
CA TYR A 15 12.05 -2.87 25.12
C TYR A 15 12.68 -4.12 25.76
N ASN A 16 12.01 -4.71 26.77
CA ASN A 16 12.55 -5.85 27.53
C ASN A 16 11.79 -7.15 27.27
N ASP A 17 10.51 -7.09 26.88
CA ASP A 17 9.71 -8.29 26.64
C ASP A 17 9.84 -8.73 25.18
N TYR A 18 10.04 -10.05 24.97
CA TYR A 18 10.26 -10.61 23.63
C TYR A 18 9.06 -10.43 22.71
N SER A 19 9.21 -9.55 21.74
CA SER A 19 8.21 -9.32 20.69
C SER A 19 8.40 -10.28 19.53
N TYR A 20 7.31 -10.81 18.98
CA TYR A 20 7.32 -11.78 17.89
C TYR A 20 6.17 -11.56 16.91
N TYR A 21 6.39 -12.02 15.69
CA TYR A 21 5.37 -12.08 14.64
C TYR A 21 5.53 -13.37 13.83
N LYS A 22 4.44 -14.15 13.74
CA LYS A 22 4.39 -15.40 12.96
C LYS A 22 3.16 -15.35 12.07
N ARG A 23 3.35 -15.59 10.77
CA ARG A 23 2.27 -15.64 9.79
C ARG A 23 2.35 -16.91 8.97
N SER A 24 1.20 -17.57 8.79
CA SER A 24 1.00 -18.64 7.83
C SER A 24 -0.05 -18.21 6.83
N ILE A 25 0.24 -18.33 5.53
CA ILE A 25 -0.67 -18.01 4.44
C ILE A 25 -0.75 -19.23 3.53
N SER A 26 -1.97 -19.67 3.26
CA SER A 26 -2.26 -20.67 2.21
C SER A 26 -3.20 -20.04 1.19
N THR A 27 -2.84 -20.06 -0.08
CA THR A 27 -3.65 -19.51 -1.16
C THR A 27 -3.75 -20.54 -2.27
N THR A 28 -4.97 -20.81 -2.73
CA THR A 28 -5.25 -21.67 -3.87
C THR A 28 -6.11 -20.89 -4.86
N GLY A 29 -5.76 -20.96 -6.14
CA GLY A 29 -6.50 -20.29 -7.21
C GLY A 29 -6.74 -21.22 -8.38
N LEU A 30 -7.90 -21.04 -9.03
CA LEU A 30 -8.26 -21.69 -10.29
C LEU A 30 -8.65 -20.61 -11.29
N SER A 31 -8.01 -20.62 -12.46
CA SER A 31 -8.38 -19.76 -13.58
C SER A 31 -8.77 -20.63 -14.77
N VAL A 32 -9.98 -20.41 -15.29
CA VAL A 32 -10.49 -21.07 -16.48
C VAL A 32 -10.75 -20.01 -17.53
N LYS A 33 -10.15 -20.20 -18.70
CA LYS A 33 -10.35 -19.31 -19.85
C LYS A 33 -10.88 -20.11 -21.03
N TRP A 34 -11.90 -19.57 -21.67
CA TRP A 34 -12.45 -20.11 -22.91
C TRP A 34 -12.54 -19.03 -23.96
N ASP A 35 -11.98 -19.28 -25.13
CA ASP A 35 -11.99 -18.35 -26.27
C ASP A 35 -13.00 -18.84 -27.30
N GLY A 36 -14.07 -18.06 -27.51
CA GLY A 36 -15.10 -18.27 -28.53
C GLY A 36 -14.86 -17.42 -29.79
N LYS A 37 -15.79 -17.49 -30.75
CA LYS A 37 -15.72 -16.64 -31.93
C LYS A 37 -16.16 -15.22 -31.58
N GLY A 38 -15.18 -14.31 -31.44
CA GLY A 38 -15.41 -12.90 -31.19
C GLY A 38 -15.57 -12.51 -29.72
N TYR A 39 -15.43 -13.44 -28.78
CA TYR A 39 -15.41 -13.16 -27.35
C TYR A 39 -14.58 -14.16 -26.57
N SER A 40 -14.17 -13.78 -25.35
CA SER A 40 -13.47 -14.64 -24.41
C SER A 40 -14.17 -14.59 -23.07
N ILE A 41 -14.36 -15.74 -22.44
CA ILE A 41 -14.87 -15.90 -21.08
C ILE A 41 -13.71 -16.29 -20.19
N GLN A 42 -13.61 -15.65 -19.03
CA GLN A 42 -12.65 -15.99 -18.00
C GLN A 42 -13.35 -16.05 -16.64
N ASN A 43 -13.12 -17.14 -15.93
CA ASN A 43 -13.53 -17.29 -14.54
C ASN A 43 -12.27 -17.48 -13.67
N GLN A 44 -12.21 -16.76 -12.55
CA GLN A 44 -11.14 -16.86 -11.57
C GLN A 44 -11.74 -17.07 -10.19
N MET A 45 -11.36 -18.17 -9.54
CA MET A 45 -11.73 -18.50 -8.18
C MET A 45 -10.48 -18.49 -7.31
N ALA A 46 -10.56 -17.95 -6.12
CA ALA A 46 -9.48 -18.01 -5.15
C ALA A 46 -10.00 -18.30 -3.74
N PHE A 47 -9.25 -19.11 -3.02
CA PHE A 47 -9.43 -19.33 -1.59
C PHE A 47 -8.13 -18.97 -0.88
N GLN A 48 -8.24 -18.20 0.21
CA GLN A 48 -7.11 -17.85 1.05
C GLN A 48 -7.43 -18.11 2.52
N TYR A 49 -6.44 -18.69 3.21
CA TYR A 49 -6.42 -18.83 4.66
C TYR A 49 -5.18 -18.15 5.21
N ILE A 50 -5.38 -17.29 6.21
CA ILE A 50 -4.31 -16.60 6.93
C ILE A 50 -4.44 -16.92 8.41
N SER A 51 -3.31 -17.20 9.07
CA SER A 51 -3.19 -17.29 10.52
C SER A 51 -2.02 -16.45 10.98
N ASP A 52 -2.32 -15.43 11.78
CA ASP A 52 -1.35 -14.49 12.34
C ASP A 52 -1.29 -14.63 13.85
N HIS A 53 -0.08 -14.67 14.39
CA HIS A 53 0.21 -14.64 15.81
C HIS A 53 1.27 -13.59 16.09
N GLN A 54 0.96 -12.59 16.88
CA GLN A 54 1.95 -11.58 17.28
C GLN A 54 1.89 -11.28 18.77
N GLY A 55 3.07 -10.96 19.31
CA GLY A 55 3.20 -10.41 20.64
C GLY A 55 4.10 -9.18 20.58
N ILE A 56 3.70 -8.12 21.26
CA ILE A 56 4.37 -6.83 21.23
C ILE A 56 4.51 -6.32 22.65
N ASP A 57 5.73 -5.97 23.03
CA ASP A 57 6.00 -5.12 24.20
C ASP A 57 5.39 -3.73 23.90
N GLN A 58 4.21 -3.47 24.46
CA GLN A 58 3.37 -2.33 24.08
C GLN A 58 3.79 -1.03 24.79
N ASP A 59 4.58 -1.10 25.86
CA ASP A 59 5.09 0.10 26.52
C ASP A 59 6.43 0.59 25.91
N PHE A 60 7.09 -0.27 25.11
CA PHE A 60 8.36 0.03 24.42
C PHE A 60 9.46 0.53 25.37
N THR A 61 9.46 0.10 26.63
CA THR A 61 10.40 0.53 27.67
C THR A 61 11.09 -0.68 28.32
N PRO A 62 12.12 -0.50 29.16
CA PRO A 62 12.70 -1.58 29.95
C PRO A 62 11.81 -2.09 31.11
N ASN A 63 10.60 -1.56 31.26
CA ASN A 63 9.66 -1.94 32.31
C ASN A 63 8.58 -2.86 31.75
N SER A 64 8.30 -3.98 32.38
CA SER A 64 7.21 -4.88 32.02
C SER A 64 5.86 -4.32 32.51
N THR A 65 5.28 -3.39 31.75
CA THR A 65 4.00 -2.74 32.10
C THR A 65 2.84 -3.32 31.30
N TYR A 66 2.99 -3.41 29.97
CA TYR A 66 1.95 -3.86 29.04
C TYR A 66 2.55 -4.79 27.98
N PHE A 67 1.89 -5.94 27.77
CA PHE A 67 2.21 -6.84 26.68
C PHE A 67 0.95 -7.14 25.87
N ALA A 68 0.92 -6.74 24.59
CA ALA A 68 -0.20 -6.99 23.71
C ALA A 68 0.04 -8.24 22.86
N ARG A 69 -0.97 -9.09 22.76
CA ARG A 69 -0.99 -10.22 21.83
C ARG A 69 -2.11 -10.04 20.84
N GLN A 70 -1.97 -10.63 19.66
CA GLN A 70 -3.05 -10.74 18.69
C GLN A 70 -2.98 -12.08 17.99
N ASP A 71 -4.09 -12.78 18.00
CA ASP A 71 -4.28 -14.05 17.30
C ASP A 71 -5.41 -13.84 16.28
N MET A 72 -5.08 -13.82 14.99
CA MET A 72 -6.03 -13.59 13.92
C MET A 72 -6.07 -14.78 12.97
N LYS A 73 -7.28 -15.19 12.62
CA LYS A 73 -7.54 -16.16 11.54
C LYS A 73 -8.48 -15.52 10.53
N GLN A 74 -8.09 -15.61 9.27
CA GLN A 74 -8.91 -15.11 8.16
C GLN A 74 -9.12 -16.22 7.14
N LYS A 75 -10.37 -16.36 6.70
CA LYS A 75 -10.77 -17.19 5.55
C LYS A 75 -11.40 -16.26 4.53
N MET A 76 -11.01 -16.40 3.28
CA MET A 76 -11.57 -15.61 2.17
C MET A 76 -11.79 -16.51 0.97
N PHE A 77 -12.96 -16.43 0.38
CA PHE A 77 -13.28 -16.99 -0.94
C PHE A 77 -13.66 -15.82 -1.85
N SER A 78 -13.18 -15.84 -3.08
CA SER A 78 -13.56 -14.86 -4.09
C SER A 78 -13.71 -15.51 -5.45
N GLU A 79 -14.64 -15.00 -6.24
CA GLU A 79 -14.89 -15.41 -7.61
C GLU A 79 -15.09 -14.20 -8.50
N GLU A 80 -14.45 -14.21 -9.66
CA GLU A 80 -14.58 -13.20 -10.68
C GLU A 80 -14.88 -13.84 -12.04
N PHE A 81 -15.96 -13.40 -12.66
CA PHE A 81 -16.38 -13.81 -13.98
C PHE A 81 -16.27 -12.63 -14.94
N ASN A 82 -15.59 -12.83 -16.06
CA ASN A 82 -15.40 -11.83 -17.10
C ASN A 82 -15.80 -12.40 -18.46
N ILE A 83 -16.54 -11.62 -19.25
CA ILE A 83 -16.74 -11.85 -20.66
C ILE A 83 -16.34 -10.57 -21.42
N LYS A 84 -15.50 -10.71 -22.44
CA LYS A 84 -15.00 -9.57 -23.22
C LYS A 84 -14.96 -9.89 -24.70
N SER A 85 -15.11 -8.83 -25.53
CA SER A 85 -14.92 -8.93 -26.98
C SER A 85 -13.46 -9.27 -27.31
N THR A 86 -13.26 -10.09 -28.35
CA THR A 86 -11.95 -10.40 -28.93
C THR A 86 -11.87 -10.05 -30.41
N THR A 87 -12.90 -9.44 -30.97
CA THR A 87 -12.92 -8.96 -32.34
C THR A 87 -12.04 -7.73 -32.49
N ASN A 88 -11.34 -7.62 -33.61
CA ASN A 88 -10.58 -6.43 -33.97
C ASN A 88 -11.48 -5.36 -34.61
N THR A 89 -12.54 -4.98 -33.88
CA THR A 89 -13.49 -3.94 -34.27
C THR A 89 -13.21 -2.65 -33.53
N GLN A 90 -13.73 -1.54 -34.02
CA GLN A 90 -13.64 -0.23 -33.35
C GLN A 90 -14.32 -0.22 -31.97
N TYR A 91 -15.30 -1.10 -31.75
CA TYR A 91 -15.98 -1.24 -30.47
C TYR A 91 -15.50 -2.48 -29.72
N LYS A 92 -14.97 -2.26 -28.53
CA LYS A 92 -14.53 -3.30 -27.58
C LYS A 92 -15.34 -3.16 -26.30
N TRP A 93 -15.72 -4.29 -25.72
CA TRP A 93 -16.50 -4.30 -24.49
C TRP A 93 -16.04 -5.39 -23.53
N LEU A 94 -16.31 -5.16 -22.26
CA LEU A 94 -16.10 -6.10 -21.16
C LEU A 94 -17.28 -6.00 -20.21
N PHE A 95 -17.85 -7.14 -19.83
CA PHE A 95 -18.77 -7.29 -18.70
C PHE A 95 -18.13 -8.19 -17.66
N GLY A 96 -18.27 -7.85 -16.39
CA GLY A 96 -17.77 -8.65 -15.31
C GLY A 96 -18.69 -8.67 -14.10
N ALA A 97 -18.59 -9.75 -13.34
CA ALA A 97 -19.22 -9.94 -12.05
C ALA A 97 -18.15 -10.42 -11.06
N PHE A 98 -18.17 -9.90 -9.84
CA PHE A 98 -17.27 -10.29 -8.77
C PHE A 98 -18.06 -10.53 -7.51
N GLY A 99 -17.68 -11.56 -6.75
CA GLY A 99 -18.23 -11.86 -5.45
C GLY A 99 -17.16 -12.33 -4.49
N PHE A 100 -17.30 -12.00 -3.21
CA PHE A 100 -16.43 -12.54 -2.18
C PHE A 100 -17.18 -12.76 -0.87
N TRP A 101 -16.66 -13.69 -0.10
CA TRP A 101 -16.97 -13.90 1.29
C TRP A 101 -15.67 -13.96 2.09
N GLN A 102 -15.65 -13.31 3.25
CA GLN A 102 -14.52 -13.28 4.17
C GLN A 102 -15.05 -13.44 5.60
N SER A 103 -14.31 -14.16 6.45
CA SER A 103 -14.50 -14.18 7.89
C SER A 103 -13.17 -13.93 8.57
N VAL A 104 -13.15 -13.00 9.51
CA VAL A 104 -11.99 -12.66 10.35
C VAL A 104 -12.33 -12.91 11.80
N ASP A 105 -11.70 -13.92 12.39
CA ASP A 105 -11.67 -14.14 13.84
C ASP A 105 -10.41 -13.48 14.38
N ASN A 106 -10.57 -12.53 15.30
CA ASN A 106 -9.44 -11.81 15.89
C ASN A 106 -9.58 -11.75 17.40
N THR A 107 -8.61 -12.32 18.11
CA THR A 107 -8.51 -12.29 19.56
C THR A 107 -7.32 -11.44 19.98
N VAL A 108 -7.57 -10.43 20.81
CA VAL A 108 -6.57 -9.45 21.28
C VAL A 108 -6.49 -9.45 22.80
N PRO A 109 -5.64 -10.33 23.40
CA PRO A 109 -5.29 -10.23 24.80
C PRO A 109 -4.31 -9.08 25.02
N MET A 110 -4.52 -8.26 26.04
CA MET A 110 -3.58 -7.27 26.54
C MET A 110 -3.31 -7.53 28.02
N ASP A 111 -2.10 -7.91 28.32
CA ASP A 111 -1.65 -8.18 29.67
C ASP A 111 -1.21 -6.88 30.35
N TYR A 112 -1.85 -6.51 31.44
CA TYR A 112 -1.46 -5.42 32.33
C TYR A 112 -0.58 -5.98 33.42
N LEU A 113 0.70 -6.20 33.11
CA LEU A 113 1.65 -6.95 33.93
C LEU A 113 1.81 -6.34 35.32
N SER A 114 1.92 -5.02 35.41
CA SER A 114 2.02 -4.30 36.68
C SER A 114 0.75 -4.32 37.53
N LYS A 115 -0.42 -4.63 36.93
CA LYS A 115 -1.72 -4.63 37.60
C LYS A 115 -2.29 -6.03 37.82
N GLY A 116 -1.67 -7.07 37.27
CA GLY A 116 -2.05 -8.47 37.47
C GLY A 116 -3.37 -8.90 36.85
N TYR A 117 -3.79 -8.27 35.72
CA TYR A 117 -4.96 -8.70 34.96
C TYR A 117 -4.71 -8.63 33.46
N THR A 118 -5.53 -9.35 32.70
CA THR A 118 -5.54 -9.34 31.24
C THR A 118 -6.87 -8.83 30.74
N THR A 119 -6.90 -7.97 29.73
CA THR A 119 -8.10 -7.70 28.95
C THR A 119 -8.13 -8.59 27.73
N LEU A 120 -9.29 -9.15 27.39
CA LEU A 120 -9.46 -10.06 26.26
C LEU A 120 -10.60 -9.56 25.36
N LYS A 121 -10.23 -9.08 24.18
CA LYS A 121 -11.20 -8.63 23.18
C LYS A 121 -11.27 -9.63 22.04
N ASN A 122 -12.48 -10.06 21.72
CA ASN A 122 -12.75 -10.97 20.61
C ASN A 122 -13.61 -10.27 19.56
N TYR A 123 -13.27 -10.45 18.30
CA TYR A 123 -13.97 -9.91 17.14
C TYR A 123 -14.24 -11.04 16.16
N ASP A 124 -15.49 -11.25 15.78
CA ASP A 124 -15.87 -12.08 14.65
C ASP A 124 -16.50 -11.16 13.58
N ILE A 125 -15.82 -11.04 12.44
CA ILE A 125 -16.15 -10.08 11.39
C ILE A 125 -16.39 -10.81 10.06
N PRO A 126 -17.57 -11.41 9.88
CA PRO A 126 -17.99 -11.90 8.56
C PRO A 126 -18.34 -10.71 7.65
N THR A 127 -17.81 -10.78 6.42
CA THR A 127 -18.04 -9.79 5.36
C THR A 127 -18.33 -10.51 4.05
N TYR A 128 -19.28 -9.99 3.28
CA TYR A 128 -19.52 -10.43 1.91
C TYR A 128 -19.80 -9.25 1.00
N GLY A 129 -19.42 -9.38 -0.25
CA GLY A 129 -19.65 -8.35 -1.23
C GLY A 129 -19.85 -8.93 -2.62
N VAL A 130 -20.56 -8.14 -3.44
CA VAL A 130 -20.77 -8.42 -4.86
C VAL A 130 -20.57 -7.15 -5.67
N ALA A 131 -20.08 -7.30 -6.90
CA ALA A 131 -19.97 -6.21 -7.82
C ALA A 131 -20.34 -6.62 -9.24
N LEU A 132 -20.90 -5.67 -9.99
CA LEU A 132 -21.14 -5.78 -11.42
C LEU A 132 -20.44 -4.61 -12.12
N TYR A 133 -19.80 -4.89 -13.24
CA TYR A 133 -19.11 -3.84 -13.98
C TYR A 133 -19.15 -4.06 -15.48
N HIS A 134 -19.08 -2.94 -16.17
CA HIS A 134 -19.03 -2.88 -17.61
C HIS A 134 -18.02 -1.84 -18.07
N GLN A 135 -17.32 -2.13 -19.17
CA GLN A 135 -16.46 -1.18 -19.86
C GLN A 135 -16.70 -1.26 -21.35
N SER A 136 -16.89 -0.10 -21.98
CA SER A 136 -16.93 0.09 -23.43
C SER A 136 -15.73 0.91 -23.86
N THR A 137 -15.04 0.48 -24.91
CA THR A 137 -13.96 1.23 -25.54
C THR A 137 -14.30 1.40 -27.03
N PHE A 138 -14.24 2.62 -27.50
CA PHE A 138 -14.45 3.00 -28.90
C PHE A 138 -13.11 3.46 -29.46
N ASP A 139 -12.49 2.65 -30.32
CA ASP A 139 -11.24 2.99 -31.00
C ASP A 139 -11.52 3.74 -32.31
N ASP A 140 -10.56 4.55 -32.72
CA ASP A 140 -10.63 5.36 -33.95
C ASP A 140 -11.91 6.25 -34.03
N LEU A 141 -12.33 6.79 -32.87
CA LEU A 141 -13.49 7.64 -32.73
C LEU A 141 -13.22 8.99 -33.40
N PHE A 142 -13.97 9.32 -34.49
CA PHE A 142 -13.81 10.52 -35.32
C PHE A 142 -12.46 10.63 -36.07
N VAL A 143 -11.34 10.25 -35.45
CA VAL A 143 -9.97 10.32 -35.96
C VAL A 143 -9.24 9.05 -35.67
N LYS A 144 -8.46 8.52 -36.61
CA LYS A 144 -7.64 7.33 -36.42
C LYS A 144 -6.65 7.54 -35.27
N GLY A 145 -6.60 6.58 -34.36
CA GLY A 145 -5.77 6.64 -33.17
C GLY A 145 -6.44 7.27 -31.94
N LEU A 146 -7.62 7.88 -32.07
CA LEU A 146 -8.38 8.43 -30.94
C LEU A 146 -9.30 7.36 -30.35
N SER A 147 -9.13 7.04 -29.08
CA SER A 147 -9.95 6.06 -28.36
C SER A 147 -10.63 6.69 -27.14
N PHE A 148 -11.89 6.32 -26.93
CA PHE A 148 -12.67 6.71 -25.75
C PHE A 148 -13.10 5.47 -24.98
N THR A 149 -12.81 5.45 -23.68
CA THR A 149 -13.23 4.37 -22.78
C THR A 149 -14.18 4.90 -21.72
N LEU A 150 -15.32 4.23 -21.57
CA LEU A 150 -16.29 4.42 -20.50
C LEU A 150 -16.39 3.15 -19.68
N GLY A 151 -16.12 3.23 -18.36
CA GLY A 151 -16.28 2.15 -17.40
C GLY A 151 -17.27 2.53 -16.30
N LEU A 152 -18.03 1.55 -15.84
CA LEU A 152 -18.93 1.71 -14.70
C LEU A 152 -18.91 0.43 -13.88
N ARG A 153 -18.74 0.58 -12.55
CA ARG A 153 -18.81 -0.51 -11.60
C ARG A 153 -19.70 -0.14 -10.43
N TYR A 154 -20.58 -1.04 -10.08
CA TYR A 154 -21.42 -0.98 -8.89
C TYR A 154 -20.99 -2.07 -7.93
N ASP A 155 -20.69 -1.68 -6.69
CA ASP A 155 -20.31 -2.56 -5.59
C ASP A 155 -21.35 -2.50 -4.48
N TYR A 156 -21.67 -3.65 -3.90
CA TYR A 156 -22.42 -3.79 -2.66
C TYR A 156 -21.63 -4.67 -1.70
N GLU A 157 -21.47 -4.22 -0.46
CA GLU A 157 -20.77 -4.96 0.59
C GLU A 157 -21.56 -4.88 1.90
N LYS A 158 -21.59 -5.97 2.64
CA LYS A 158 -22.15 -6.02 4.00
C LYS A 158 -21.15 -6.70 4.93
N ALA A 159 -20.91 -6.06 6.08
CA ALA A 159 -20.05 -6.55 7.15
C ALA A 159 -20.81 -6.54 8.47
N SER A 160 -20.53 -7.48 9.34
CA SER A 160 -20.97 -7.48 10.73
C SER A 160 -19.78 -7.67 11.66
N ASN A 161 -19.92 -7.28 12.91
CA ASN A 161 -18.92 -7.48 13.95
C ASN A 161 -19.62 -7.93 15.22
N ASP A 162 -19.32 -9.16 15.66
CA ASP A 162 -19.69 -9.67 16.97
C ASP A 162 -18.51 -9.44 17.90
N TYR A 163 -18.68 -8.50 18.83
CA TYR A 163 -17.65 -8.08 19.77
C TYR A 163 -17.96 -8.54 21.18
N ILE A 164 -16.95 -9.12 21.85
CA ILE A 164 -17.02 -9.51 23.26
C ILE A 164 -15.73 -9.09 23.96
N TYR A 165 -15.87 -8.41 25.09
CA TYR A 165 -14.76 -7.93 25.91
C TYR A 165 -14.84 -8.48 27.32
N TYR A 166 -13.78 -9.18 27.75
CA TYR A 166 -13.61 -9.70 29.11
C TYR A 166 -12.44 -9.05 29.81
N LYS A 167 -12.57 -8.86 31.12
CA LYS A 167 -11.46 -8.69 32.05
C LYS A 167 -11.18 -10.04 32.71
N VAL A 168 -9.91 -10.47 32.73
CA VAL A 168 -9.49 -11.75 33.29
C VAL A 168 -8.55 -11.47 34.44
N THR A 169 -8.94 -11.88 35.67
CA THR A 169 -8.14 -11.72 36.89
C THR A 169 -8.07 -13.08 37.59
N ASN A 170 -6.86 -13.59 37.81
CA ASN A 170 -6.65 -14.91 38.43
C ASN A 170 -7.42 -16.05 37.74
N GLY A 171 -7.52 -16.02 36.42
CA GLY A 171 -8.25 -17.00 35.61
C GLY A 171 -9.78 -16.80 35.54
N ASN A 172 -10.37 -15.95 36.36
CA ASN A 172 -11.80 -15.63 36.33
C ASN A 172 -12.08 -14.59 35.24
N ARG A 173 -13.08 -14.86 34.40
CA ARG A 173 -13.53 -13.98 33.32
C ARG A 173 -14.74 -13.18 33.79
N GLU A 174 -14.63 -11.88 33.73
CA GLU A 174 -15.73 -10.91 33.94
C GLU A 174 -16.09 -10.28 32.59
N LEU A 175 -17.35 -10.36 32.19
CA LEU A 175 -17.84 -9.69 30.97
C LEU A 175 -17.88 -8.18 31.22
N VAL A 176 -17.17 -7.42 30.39
CA VAL A 176 -17.10 -5.96 30.49
C VAL A 176 -18.04 -5.31 29.48
N ASP A 177 -18.03 -5.79 28.21
CA ASP A 177 -18.88 -5.27 27.13
C ASP A 177 -19.12 -6.34 26.08
N GLN A 178 -20.28 -6.26 25.42
CA GLN A 178 -20.60 -7.05 24.23
C GLN A 178 -21.59 -6.32 23.35
N PHE A 179 -21.39 -6.39 22.06
CA PHE A 179 -22.36 -5.82 21.10
C PHE A 179 -22.24 -6.48 19.73
N LYS A 180 -23.28 -6.26 18.90
CA LYS A 180 -23.29 -6.57 17.48
C LYS A 180 -23.44 -5.29 16.69
N SER A 181 -22.58 -5.11 15.68
CA SER A 181 -22.67 -4.01 14.72
C SER A 181 -22.81 -4.55 13.32
N ASN A 182 -23.64 -3.89 12.51
CA ASN A 182 -23.82 -4.23 11.10
C ASN A 182 -23.62 -2.99 10.25
N MET A 183 -22.95 -3.15 9.12
CA MET A 183 -22.73 -2.10 8.13
C MET A 183 -23.02 -2.62 6.74
N SER A 184 -23.56 -1.77 5.88
CA SER A 184 -23.65 -2.05 4.44
C SER A 184 -23.21 -0.84 3.65
N PHE A 185 -22.54 -1.10 2.53
CA PHE A 185 -21.98 -0.10 1.65
C PHE A 185 -22.42 -0.37 0.22
N ASN A 186 -22.71 0.68 -0.51
CA ASN A 186 -22.88 0.61 -1.94
C ASN A 186 -22.12 1.78 -2.60
N GLN A 187 -21.50 1.52 -3.73
CA GLN A 187 -20.73 2.52 -4.45
C GLN A 187 -20.87 2.33 -5.95
N LEU A 188 -20.96 3.46 -6.63
CA LEU A 188 -20.88 3.53 -8.08
C LEU A 188 -19.57 4.24 -8.43
N THR A 189 -18.71 3.55 -9.20
CA THR A 189 -17.38 4.02 -9.56
C THR A 189 -17.24 4.13 -11.09
N PRO A 190 -17.53 5.31 -11.66
CA PRO A 190 -17.32 5.59 -13.07
C PRO A 190 -15.83 5.80 -13.39
N LYS A 191 -15.46 5.46 -14.61
CA LYS A 191 -14.16 5.72 -15.25
C LYS A 191 -14.38 6.27 -16.64
N PHE A 192 -13.66 7.34 -16.96
CA PHE A 192 -13.59 7.96 -18.28
C PHE A 192 -12.13 8.06 -18.69
N THR A 193 -11.81 7.66 -19.94
CA THR A 193 -10.46 7.80 -20.49
C THR A 193 -10.56 8.22 -21.95
N LEU A 194 -9.84 9.26 -22.32
CA LEU A 194 -9.61 9.66 -23.69
C LEU A 194 -8.13 9.44 -23.98
N GLU A 195 -7.82 8.74 -25.05
CA GLU A 195 -6.45 8.39 -25.43
C GLU A 195 -6.26 8.67 -26.92
N TYR A 196 -5.11 9.23 -27.27
CA TYR A 196 -4.70 9.37 -28.67
C TYR A 196 -3.35 8.74 -28.92
N ILE A 197 -3.31 7.77 -29.80
CA ILE A 197 -2.11 7.06 -30.22
C ILE A 197 -1.58 7.69 -31.51
N PHE A 198 -0.37 8.22 -31.45
CA PHE A 198 0.30 8.80 -32.62
C PHE A 198 0.81 7.73 -33.59
N PRO A 199 0.92 8.03 -34.89
CA PRO A 199 1.56 7.13 -35.85
C PRO A 199 3.01 6.76 -35.45
N SER A 200 3.71 7.61 -34.71
CA SER A 200 5.05 7.39 -34.16
C SER A 200 5.10 6.46 -32.93
N SER A 201 4.00 5.77 -32.59
CA SER A 201 3.88 4.87 -31.44
C SER A 201 3.91 5.56 -30.06
N GLY A 202 3.81 6.88 -30.02
CA GLY A 202 3.58 7.61 -28.77
C GLY A 202 2.09 7.71 -28.46
N LEU A 203 1.73 7.99 -27.22
CA LEU A 203 0.36 8.26 -26.81
C LEU A 203 0.27 9.44 -25.84
N ILE A 204 -0.87 10.12 -25.88
CA ILE A 204 -1.32 11.04 -24.83
C ILE A 204 -2.68 10.56 -24.33
N TYR A 205 -2.96 10.80 -23.06
CA TYR A 205 -4.23 10.43 -22.48
C TYR A 205 -4.70 11.42 -21.42
N ALA A 206 -6.00 11.43 -21.19
CA ALA A 206 -6.64 12.09 -20.06
C ALA A 206 -7.64 11.12 -19.43
N SER A 207 -7.67 11.03 -18.13
CA SER A 207 -8.60 10.16 -17.41
C SER A 207 -9.24 10.84 -16.21
N ALA A 208 -10.46 10.40 -15.89
CA ALA A 208 -11.17 10.75 -14.67
C ALA A 208 -11.77 9.46 -14.10
N THR A 209 -11.34 9.08 -12.88
CA THR A 209 -11.75 7.83 -12.26
C THR A 209 -12.17 8.07 -10.81
N LYS A 210 -13.35 7.55 -10.44
CA LYS A 210 -13.80 7.53 -9.05
C LYS A 210 -13.35 6.24 -8.38
N GLY A 211 -12.73 6.36 -7.21
CA GLY A 211 -12.37 5.26 -6.33
C GLY A 211 -13.08 5.36 -4.98
N TYR A 212 -13.10 4.27 -4.21
CA TYR A 212 -13.58 4.28 -2.84
C TYR A 212 -12.82 3.24 -2.00
N LYS A 213 -12.90 3.40 -0.68
CA LYS A 213 -12.52 2.40 0.31
C LYS A 213 -13.68 2.24 1.28
N THR A 214 -14.04 1.00 1.59
CA THR A 214 -15.16 0.69 2.48
C THR A 214 -14.96 1.27 3.88
N GLY A 215 -16.04 1.46 4.61
CA GLY A 215 -16.02 1.66 6.04
C GLY A 215 -15.65 0.38 6.78
N GLY A 216 -15.72 0.40 8.09
CA GLY A 216 -15.38 -0.75 8.90
C GLY A 216 -15.58 -0.52 10.40
N PHE A 217 -14.99 -1.41 11.18
CA PHE A 217 -15.08 -1.43 12.62
C PHE A 217 -13.73 -1.08 13.25
N ASN A 218 -13.77 -0.26 14.30
CA ASN A 218 -12.60 0.04 15.11
C ASN A 218 -12.38 -1.04 16.17
N THR A 219 -11.14 -1.45 16.34
CA THR A 219 -10.73 -2.39 17.40
C THR A 219 -10.46 -1.69 18.73
N SER A 220 -10.32 -0.36 18.71
CA SER A 220 -10.19 0.48 19.89
C SER A 220 -11.12 1.67 19.72
N PHE A 221 -11.94 1.95 20.74
CA PHE A 221 -12.92 3.03 20.74
C PHE A 221 -13.18 3.46 22.19
N GLU A 222 -13.70 4.67 22.38
CA GLU A 222 -14.08 5.21 23.70
C GLU A 222 -15.58 5.43 23.78
N GLU A 223 -16.19 5.88 22.68
CA GLU A 223 -17.63 6.14 22.58
C GLU A 223 -18.27 5.13 21.61
N GLU A 224 -19.57 4.96 21.71
CA GLU A 224 -20.33 4.07 20.83
C GLU A 224 -20.21 4.46 19.35
N GLU A 225 -20.19 5.76 19.06
CA GLU A 225 -20.05 6.32 17.72
C GLU A 225 -18.71 5.98 17.08
N ASP A 226 -17.67 5.74 17.90
CA ASP A 226 -16.34 5.37 17.46
C ASP A 226 -16.20 3.90 17.09
N ARG A 227 -17.21 3.07 17.34
CA ARG A 227 -17.19 1.64 16.99
C ARG A 227 -17.04 1.41 15.48
N THR A 228 -17.47 2.38 14.68
CA THR A 228 -17.48 2.27 13.22
C THR A 228 -16.94 3.52 12.54
N PHE A 229 -16.48 3.37 11.30
CA PHE A 229 -16.12 4.48 10.42
C PHE A 229 -16.73 4.28 9.02
N LYS A 230 -17.02 5.40 8.34
CA LYS A 230 -17.70 5.44 7.04
C LYS A 230 -16.74 5.20 5.88
N PRO A 231 -17.24 4.87 4.67
CA PRO A 231 -16.44 4.84 3.47
C PRO A 231 -15.80 6.18 3.15
N GLU A 232 -14.61 6.13 2.54
CA GLU A 232 -13.98 7.27 1.87
C GLU A 232 -14.11 7.15 0.37
N THR A 233 -14.10 8.26 -0.34
CA THR A 233 -14.17 8.30 -1.80
C THR A 233 -13.14 9.26 -2.36
N SER A 234 -12.68 8.99 -3.57
CA SER A 234 -11.75 9.87 -4.29
C SER A 234 -12.13 10.00 -5.76
N TRP A 235 -11.85 11.16 -6.33
CA TRP A 235 -11.74 11.36 -7.75
C TRP A 235 -10.29 11.56 -8.12
N ASN A 236 -9.80 10.78 -9.05
CA ASN A 236 -8.48 10.93 -9.66
C ASN A 236 -8.64 11.46 -11.09
N TYR A 237 -8.00 12.59 -11.36
CA TYR A 237 -7.87 13.20 -12.67
C TYR A 237 -6.41 13.14 -13.07
N GLU A 238 -6.14 12.62 -14.26
CA GLU A 238 -4.78 12.42 -14.74
C GLU A 238 -4.68 12.77 -16.22
N ILE A 239 -3.61 13.45 -16.58
CA ILE A 239 -3.20 13.69 -17.96
C ILE A 239 -1.77 13.20 -18.10
N GLY A 240 -1.50 12.37 -19.11
CA GLY A 240 -0.17 11.84 -19.32
C GLY A 240 0.19 11.66 -20.78
N ALA A 241 1.48 11.42 -20.99
CA ALA A 241 2.04 11.13 -22.30
C ALA A 241 3.12 10.03 -22.15
N LYS A 242 3.21 9.16 -23.15
CA LYS A 242 4.25 8.15 -23.30
C LYS A 242 4.79 8.20 -24.71
N HIS A 243 6.10 8.25 -24.87
CA HIS A 243 6.69 8.30 -26.19
C HIS A 243 8.02 7.55 -26.27
N PRO A 244 8.15 6.55 -27.16
CA PRO A 244 9.44 5.99 -27.53
C PRO A 244 10.15 6.93 -28.50
N PHE A 245 11.47 7.07 -28.38
CA PHE A 245 12.30 7.90 -29.25
C PHE A 245 13.65 7.25 -29.53
N MET A 246 14.45 7.82 -30.46
CA MET A 246 15.73 7.27 -30.91
C MET A 246 15.60 5.79 -31.30
N ASP A 247 14.78 5.49 -32.31
CA ASP A 247 14.50 4.12 -32.78
C ASP A 247 14.08 3.14 -31.69
N LYS A 248 13.30 3.65 -30.71
CA LYS A 248 12.80 2.92 -29.52
C LYS A 248 13.90 2.49 -28.55
N GLN A 249 15.11 3.02 -28.68
CA GLN A 249 16.15 2.81 -27.67
C GLN A 249 15.80 3.47 -26.33
N PHE A 250 14.96 4.50 -26.35
CA PHE A 250 14.48 5.22 -25.16
C PHE A 250 12.96 5.29 -25.13
N SER A 251 12.42 5.34 -23.92
CA SER A 251 11.01 5.65 -23.68
C SER A 251 10.89 6.63 -22.53
N ALA A 252 10.09 7.67 -22.73
CA ALA A 252 9.77 8.64 -21.70
C ALA A 252 8.27 8.58 -21.40
N GLU A 253 7.92 8.70 -20.11
CA GLU A 253 6.56 8.82 -19.63
C GLU A 253 6.47 10.05 -18.73
N PHE A 254 5.35 10.76 -18.84
CA PHE A 254 5.06 11.93 -18.05
C PHE A 254 3.59 11.90 -17.65
N ALA A 255 3.26 12.19 -16.38
CA ALA A 255 1.91 12.32 -15.91
C ALA A 255 1.76 13.51 -14.95
N LEU A 256 0.62 14.17 -15.03
CA LEU A 256 0.12 15.14 -14.06
C LEU A 256 -1.14 14.56 -13.44
N PHE A 257 -1.24 14.57 -12.13
CA PHE A 257 -2.41 14.05 -11.44
C PHE A 257 -2.96 15.03 -10.41
N TRP A 258 -4.27 14.89 -10.18
CA TRP A 258 -5.01 15.56 -9.11
C TRP A 258 -6.01 14.59 -8.50
N ILE A 259 -5.88 14.33 -7.20
CA ILE A 259 -6.77 13.45 -6.42
C ILE A 259 -7.53 14.30 -5.40
N ASP A 260 -8.85 14.32 -5.50
CA ASP A 260 -9.77 14.92 -4.52
C ASP A 260 -10.34 13.83 -3.62
N TRP A 261 -9.91 13.79 -2.37
CA TRP A 261 -10.30 12.80 -1.39
C TRP A 261 -11.33 13.36 -0.40
N ARG A 262 -12.42 12.63 -0.19
CA ARG A 262 -13.52 13.00 0.71
C ARG A 262 -13.74 11.91 1.75
N ASN A 263 -14.09 12.34 2.96
CA ASN A 263 -14.28 11.47 4.12
C ASN A 263 -13.06 10.55 4.36
N GLN A 264 -11.85 11.08 4.17
CA GLN A 264 -10.62 10.31 4.31
C GLN A 264 -10.53 9.66 5.69
N GLN A 265 -10.22 8.37 5.72
CA GLN A 265 -10.02 7.60 6.94
C GLN A 265 -8.63 7.89 7.50
N ILE A 266 -8.56 8.44 8.70
CA ILE A 266 -7.32 8.82 9.37
C ILE A 266 -7.28 8.21 10.76
N TYR A 267 -6.12 7.70 11.14
CA TYR A 267 -5.87 7.26 12.51
C TYR A 267 -5.75 8.46 13.45
N GLN A 268 -6.52 8.44 14.51
CA GLN A 268 -6.46 9.41 15.60
C GLN A 268 -6.16 8.69 16.91
N MET A 269 -5.34 9.31 17.77
CA MET A 269 -5.11 8.79 19.11
C MET A 269 -6.39 8.89 19.94
N LEU A 270 -6.65 7.85 20.75
CA LEU A 270 -7.68 7.90 21.79
C LEU A 270 -7.35 9.00 22.80
N ALA A 271 -8.35 9.57 23.49
CA ALA A 271 -8.14 10.56 24.55
C ALA A 271 -7.31 9.99 25.71
N THR A 272 -7.46 8.68 25.96
CA THR A 272 -6.66 7.92 26.94
C THR A 272 -5.19 7.73 26.52
N GLN A 273 -4.80 8.11 25.27
CA GLN A 273 -3.49 7.89 24.67
C GLN A 273 -3.05 6.40 24.57
N ASN A 274 -3.95 5.47 24.85
CA ASN A 274 -3.69 4.02 24.84
C ASN A 274 -4.30 3.35 23.62
N GLY A 275 -3.95 3.79 22.42
CA GLY A 275 -4.42 3.22 21.16
C GLY A 275 -4.87 4.26 20.17
N GLN A 276 -5.26 3.78 19.00
CA GLN A 276 -5.72 4.60 17.88
C GLN A 276 -7.02 4.04 17.34
N LEU A 277 -7.81 4.92 16.76
CA LEU A 277 -9.03 4.58 16.03
C LEU A 277 -9.03 5.25 14.67
N LEU A 278 -9.73 4.66 13.71
CA LEU A 278 -10.00 5.29 12.41
C LEU A 278 -11.20 6.20 12.52
N ARG A 279 -11.06 7.43 12.06
CA ARG A 279 -12.14 8.40 11.87
C ARG A 279 -12.12 8.96 10.46
N ASN A 280 -13.29 9.39 10.00
CA ASN A 280 -13.39 10.08 8.74
C ASN A 280 -13.00 11.55 8.93
N ALA A 281 -11.82 11.93 8.43
CA ALA A 281 -11.43 13.33 8.31
C ALA A 281 -12.23 14.01 7.19
N GLY A 282 -12.19 15.32 7.10
CA GLY A 282 -12.96 16.05 6.13
C GLY A 282 -12.58 15.75 4.67
N ARG A 283 -11.69 16.56 4.10
CA ARG A 283 -11.28 16.49 2.70
C ARG A 283 -9.78 16.72 2.57
N SER A 284 -9.13 15.97 1.69
CA SER A 284 -7.74 16.22 1.31
C SER A 284 -7.57 16.27 -0.21
N VAL A 285 -6.48 16.86 -0.64
CA VAL A 285 -6.11 16.95 -2.07
C VAL A 285 -4.65 16.57 -2.21
N SER A 286 -4.39 15.64 -3.12
CA SER A 286 -3.05 15.31 -3.60
C SER A 286 -2.93 15.73 -5.05
N LYS A 287 -1.84 16.37 -5.43
CA LYS A 287 -1.53 16.73 -6.81
C LYS A 287 -0.04 16.59 -7.04
N GLY A 288 0.34 16.23 -8.25
CA GLY A 288 1.74 15.98 -8.50
C GLY A 288 2.08 15.73 -9.95
N VAL A 289 3.36 15.38 -10.11
CA VAL A 289 4.00 15.10 -11.40
C VAL A 289 4.75 13.78 -11.25
N GLU A 290 4.66 12.94 -12.26
CA GLU A 290 5.46 11.72 -12.39
C GLU A 290 6.21 11.74 -13.72
N VAL A 291 7.47 11.35 -13.68
CA VAL A 291 8.36 11.25 -14.86
C VAL A 291 9.08 9.93 -14.79
N SER A 292 9.05 9.18 -15.90
CA SER A 292 9.85 7.98 -16.08
C SER A 292 10.66 8.08 -17.38
N LEU A 293 11.91 7.69 -17.32
CA LEU A 293 12.79 7.57 -18.47
C LEU A 293 13.51 6.23 -18.39
N GLN A 294 13.47 5.47 -19.47
CA GLN A 294 14.23 4.23 -19.58
C GLN A 294 14.89 4.13 -20.96
N GLY A 295 16.01 3.40 -21.04
CA GLY A 295 16.68 3.24 -22.31
C GLY A 295 17.82 2.24 -22.31
N ASN A 296 18.17 1.82 -23.54
CA ASN A 296 19.28 0.94 -23.86
C ASN A 296 20.20 1.65 -24.86
N PRO A 297 21.01 2.65 -24.43
CA PRO A 297 21.77 3.52 -25.34
C PRO A 297 22.89 2.79 -26.10
N ILE A 298 23.43 1.73 -25.50
CA ILE A 298 24.46 0.87 -26.10
C ILE A 298 24.19 -0.58 -25.71
N ASN A 299 24.75 -1.52 -26.48
CA ASN A 299 24.61 -2.94 -26.17
C ASN A 299 25.10 -3.26 -24.74
N GLY A 300 24.29 -3.96 -23.99
CA GLY A 300 24.56 -4.35 -22.61
C GLY A 300 24.23 -3.28 -21.54
N LEU A 301 23.98 -2.03 -21.90
CA LEU A 301 23.61 -0.99 -20.94
C LEU A 301 22.11 -0.72 -20.96
N MET A 302 21.47 -0.95 -19.83
CA MET A 302 20.08 -0.53 -19.55
C MET A 302 20.11 0.48 -18.42
N PHE A 303 19.34 1.56 -18.52
CA PHE A 303 19.13 2.47 -17.43
C PHE A 303 17.65 2.84 -17.29
N GLN A 304 17.28 3.22 -16.08
CA GLN A 304 15.95 3.73 -15.77
C GLN A 304 16.06 4.87 -14.75
N LEU A 305 15.16 5.85 -14.89
CA LEU A 305 15.00 6.96 -13.98
C LEU A 305 13.52 7.19 -13.76
N ASN A 306 13.11 7.27 -12.48
CA ASN A 306 11.75 7.59 -12.09
C ASN A 306 11.81 8.73 -11.06
N TYR A 307 10.96 9.71 -11.23
CA TYR A 307 10.81 10.83 -10.32
C TYR A 307 9.32 11.12 -10.10
N GLY A 308 8.93 11.26 -8.83
CA GLY A 308 7.61 11.69 -8.43
C GLY A 308 7.69 12.91 -7.52
N TYR A 309 6.83 13.88 -7.75
CA TYR A 309 6.56 14.98 -6.84
C TYR A 309 5.10 14.95 -6.43
N THR A 310 4.83 14.96 -5.11
CA THR A 310 3.48 14.93 -4.56
C THR A 310 3.28 16.07 -3.55
N HIS A 311 2.28 16.91 -3.81
CA HIS A 311 1.79 17.90 -2.88
C HIS A 311 0.43 17.46 -2.34
N ALA A 312 0.44 16.80 -1.16
CA ALA A 312 -0.74 16.26 -0.52
C ALA A 312 -1.04 17.01 0.78
N THR A 313 -2.22 17.65 0.87
CA THR A 313 -2.61 18.48 2.03
C THR A 313 -4.07 18.24 2.40
N PHE A 314 -4.35 18.42 3.69
CA PHE A 314 -5.73 18.53 4.17
C PHE A 314 -6.37 19.81 3.63
N LYS A 315 -7.54 19.70 3.01
CA LYS A 315 -8.36 20.86 2.61
C LYS A 315 -9.34 21.27 3.70
N LYS A 316 -9.81 20.28 4.47
CA LYS A 316 -10.68 20.49 5.61
C LYS A 316 -10.45 19.34 6.58
N TYR A 317 -9.81 19.61 7.70
CA TYR A 317 -9.63 18.65 8.78
C TYR A 317 -9.54 19.35 10.13
N LYS A 318 -10.57 19.25 10.93
CA LYS A 318 -10.62 19.72 12.30
C LYS A 318 -10.75 18.52 13.23
N ASP A 319 -9.82 18.40 14.16
CA ASP A 319 -9.92 17.44 15.26
C ASP A 319 -10.79 18.07 16.36
N GLU A 320 -12.06 17.69 16.39
CA GLU A 320 -13.05 18.26 17.32
C GLU A 320 -12.69 17.96 18.79
N ARG A 321 -12.01 16.83 19.07
CA ARG A 321 -11.60 16.47 20.43
C ARG A 321 -10.50 17.38 20.96
N LYS A 322 -9.54 17.71 20.11
CA LYS A 322 -8.41 18.61 20.46
C LYS A 322 -8.75 20.06 20.21
N GLY A 323 -9.81 20.37 19.45
CA GLY A 323 -10.13 21.71 19.01
C GLY A 323 -9.12 22.31 18.02
N ILE A 324 -8.31 21.47 17.36
CA ILE A 324 -7.22 21.89 16.46
C ILE A 324 -7.66 21.73 15.01
N ASP A 325 -7.42 22.76 14.20
CA ASP A 325 -7.61 22.72 12.74
C ASP A 325 -6.27 22.44 12.05
N TYR A 326 -6.18 21.30 11.36
CA TYR A 326 -5.03 20.88 10.58
C TYR A 326 -5.17 21.20 9.07
N SER A 327 -6.19 21.98 8.69
CA SER A 327 -6.39 22.38 7.30
C SER A 327 -5.16 23.12 6.77
N GLY A 328 -4.69 22.75 5.58
CA GLY A 328 -3.45 23.26 4.98
C GLY A 328 -2.19 22.47 5.30
N ASN A 329 -2.19 21.65 6.36
CA ASN A 329 -1.07 20.78 6.70
C ASN A 329 -0.90 19.66 5.68
N TYR A 330 0.33 19.15 5.53
CA TYR A 330 0.63 18.00 4.69
C TYR A 330 0.08 16.73 5.30
N LEU A 331 -0.36 15.82 4.43
CA LEU A 331 -0.77 14.49 4.83
C LEU A 331 0.41 13.72 5.43
N PRO A 332 0.21 13.04 6.57
CA PRO A 332 1.23 12.18 7.15
C PRO A 332 1.64 11.05 6.20
N LEU A 333 2.89 10.60 6.32
CA LEU A 333 3.47 9.45 5.61
C LEU A 333 3.50 9.58 4.08
N VAL A 334 3.23 10.75 3.53
CA VAL A 334 3.33 11.03 2.10
C VAL A 334 4.64 11.75 1.79
N PRO A 335 5.61 11.12 1.10
CA PRO A 335 6.83 11.81 0.71
C PRO A 335 6.54 12.86 -0.36
N LYS A 336 7.18 14.04 -0.22
CA LYS A 336 7.07 15.10 -1.24
C LYS A 336 7.79 14.75 -2.53
N HIS A 337 8.91 14.08 -2.43
CA HIS A 337 9.72 13.65 -3.54
C HIS A 337 10.04 12.17 -3.41
N THR A 338 9.89 11.45 -4.51
CA THR A 338 10.38 10.09 -4.68
C THR A 338 11.29 10.06 -5.90
N PHE A 339 12.43 9.41 -5.78
CA PHE A 339 13.42 9.30 -6.84
C PHE A 339 13.95 7.88 -6.88
N ALA A 340 14.02 7.29 -8.07
CA ALA A 340 14.68 6.02 -8.30
C ALA A 340 15.45 6.07 -9.61
N MET A 341 16.74 5.79 -9.54
CA MET A 341 17.61 5.66 -10.71
C MET A 341 18.33 4.33 -10.64
N GLY A 342 18.33 3.59 -11.74
CA GLY A 342 19.02 2.31 -11.88
C GLY A 342 19.79 2.23 -13.17
N ALA A 343 20.91 1.51 -13.14
CA ALA A 343 21.67 1.14 -14.32
C ALA A 343 22.19 -0.29 -14.17
N ASP A 344 22.02 -1.06 -15.23
CA ASP A 344 22.59 -2.39 -15.39
C ASP A 344 23.51 -2.39 -16.60
N TYR A 345 24.77 -2.79 -16.41
CA TYR A 345 25.73 -2.98 -17.49
C TYR A 345 26.15 -4.44 -17.58
N THR A 346 25.81 -5.06 -18.70
CA THR A 346 26.10 -6.47 -18.97
C THR A 346 27.21 -6.61 -20.02
N ILE A 347 28.29 -7.28 -19.63
CA ILE A 347 29.36 -7.70 -20.52
C ILE A 347 29.11 -9.15 -20.88
N PHE A 348 29.00 -9.43 -22.18
CA PHE A 348 28.83 -10.77 -22.72
C PHE A 348 30.19 -11.42 -23.02
N ASN A 349 30.36 -12.67 -22.57
CA ASN A 349 31.58 -13.48 -22.77
C ASN A 349 32.87 -12.75 -22.35
N PRO A 350 32.96 -12.16 -21.13
CA PRO A 350 34.17 -11.45 -20.71
C PRO A 350 35.41 -12.37 -20.65
N CYS A 351 35.20 -13.66 -20.41
CA CYS A 351 36.24 -14.70 -20.49
C CYS A 351 35.58 -16.08 -20.67
N SER A 352 36.40 -17.13 -20.89
CA SER A 352 35.92 -18.51 -21.10
C SER A 352 35.12 -19.10 -19.92
N LEU A 353 35.35 -18.59 -18.72
CA LEU A 353 34.67 -19.05 -17.48
C LEU A 353 33.36 -18.33 -17.22
N ILE A 354 33.05 -17.21 -17.85
CA ILE A 354 31.89 -16.37 -17.61
C ILE A 354 31.23 -16.04 -18.95
N GLU A 355 29.96 -16.40 -19.12
CA GLU A 355 29.16 -16.07 -20.29
C GLU A 355 28.56 -14.69 -20.21
N ARG A 356 28.21 -14.26 -18.99
CA ARG A 356 27.59 -12.96 -18.75
C ARG A 356 28.01 -12.43 -17.38
N MET A 357 28.50 -11.19 -17.37
CA MET A 357 28.79 -10.45 -16.14
C MET A 357 27.97 -9.17 -16.12
N THR A 358 27.14 -8.99 -15.09
CA THR A 358 26.27 -7.82 -14.96
C THR A 358 26.64 -7.02 -13.71
N PHE A 359 26.84 -5.73 -13.91
CA PHE A 359 27.01 -4.72 -12.86
C PHE A 359 25.71 -3.94 -12.74
N SER A 360 25.12 -3.95 -11.57
CA SER A 360 23.87 -3.24 -11.27
C SER A 360 24.14 -2.20 -10.19
N ALA A 361 23.66 -0.99 -10.40
CA ALA A 361 23.64 0.06 -9.39
C ALA A 361 22.26 0.69 -9.37
N ASN A 362 21.70 0.93 -8.19
CA ASN A 362 20.49 1.70 -8.03
C ASN A 362 20.60 2.70 -6.88
N PHE A 363 20.03 3.87 -7.09
CA PHE A 363 19.87 4.92 -6.10
C PHE A 363 18.38 5.20 -5.92
N THR A 364 17.92 5.20 -4.66
CA THR A 364 16.55 5.60 -4.32
C THR A 364 16.61 6.78 -3.36
N GLY A 365 15.75 7.77 -3.58
CA GLY A 365 15.64 8.95 -2.74
C GLY A 365 14.18 9.17 -2.31
N THR A 366 13.97 9.58 -1.06
CA THR A 366 12.63 9.73 -0.50
C THR A 366 12.58 10.90 0.48
N GLY A 367 11.48 11.66 0.46
CA GLY A 367 11.19 12.70 1.45
C GLY A 367 11.20 14.13 0.92
N PRO A 368 10.98 15.13 1.76
CA PRO A 368 10.66 15.00 3.18
C PRO A 368 9.30 14.32 3.43
N ILE A 369 9.17 13.65 4.59
CA ILE A 369 7.96 12.96 5.03
C ILE A 369 7.57 13.54 6.39
N TYR A 370 6.33 13.98 6.54
CA TYR A 370 5.76 14.35 7.84
C TYR A 370 5.15 13.11 8.50
N TRP A 371 5.37 12.95 9.80
CA TRP A 371 4.94 11.76 10.52
C TRP A 371 3.53 11.87 11.09
N LYS A 372 3.09 13.11 11.40
CA LYS A 372 1.81 13.41 12.03
C LYS A 372 1.11 14.59 11.35
N GLU A 373 -0.18 14.76 11.65
CA GLU A 373 -1.07 15.77 11.08
C GLU A 373 -0.64 17.21 11.45
N ASP A 374 0.03 17.37 12.60
CA ASP A 374 0.55 18.67 13.07
C ASP A 374 1.77 19.17 12.28
N ASN A 375 2.38 18.30 11.49
CA ASN A 375 3.60 18.55 10.71
C ASN A 375 4.82 19.01 11.54
N LEU A 376 4.83 18.76 12.85
CA LEU A 376 5.94 19.17 13.72
C LEU A 376 7.14 18.24 13.59
N LYS A 377 6.92 16.97 13.32
CA LYS A 377 7.96 15.96 13.16
C LYS A 377 8.05 15.47 11.73
N ARG A 378 9.25 15.43 11.16
CA ARG A 378 9.48 14.98 9.79
C ARG A 378 10.79 14.23 9.63
N GLN A 379 10.85 13.34 8.67
CA GLN A 379 12.07 12.81 8.07
C GLN A 379 12.46 13.74 6.92
N ASN A 380 13.70 14.24 6.94
CA ASN A 380 14.25 14.97 5.79
C ASN A 380 14.47 14.02 4.61
N PHE A 381 14.69 14.58 3.42
CA PHE A 381 15.06 13.76 2.26
C PHE A 381 16.32 12.96 2.56
N TYR A 382 16.31 11.69 2.17
CA TYR A 382 17.44 10.77 2.26
C TYR A 382 17.57 9.95 0.99
N GLY A 383 18.78 9.49 0.69
CA GLY A 383 19.07 8.65 -0.47
C GLY A 383 19.84 7.40 -0.09
N LEU A 384 19.54 6.28 -0.76
CA LEU A 384 20.14 4.98 -0.55
C LEU A 384 20.76 4.48 -1.85
N LEU A 385 22.06 4.21 -1.83
CA LEU A 385 22.79 3.61 -2.94
C LEU A 385 22.93 2.10 -2.70
N ASN A 386 22.55 1.29 -3.69
CA ASN A 386 22.69 -0.16 -3.67
C ASN A 386 23.45 -0.62 -4.91
N GLY A 387 24.14 -1.74 -4.82
CA GLY A 387 24.88 -2.33 -5.93
C GLY A 387 24.85 -3.84 -5.92
N LYS A 388 25.02 -4.45 -7.09
CA LYS A 388 25.10 -5.89 -7.27
C LYS A 388 26.04 -6.20 -8.44
N ILE A 389 26.85 -7.23 -8.28
CA ILE A 389 27.65 -7.82 -9.37
C ILE A 389 27.23 -9.27 -9.47
N SER A 390 26.91 -9.74 -10.67
CA SER A 390 26.57 -11.14 -10.93
C SER A 390 27.35 -11.70 -12.12
N ALA A 391 27.73 -12.97 -12.02
CA ALA A 391 28.41 -13.73 -13.07
C ALA A 391 27.62 -15.01 -13.34
N THR A 392 27.35 -15.28 -14.63
CA THR A 392 26.59 -16.46 -15.08
C THR A 392 27.46 -17.33 -16.00
N LYS A 393 27.40 -18.65 -15.75
CA LYS A 393 27.94 -19.69 -16.61
C LYS A 393 26.98 -20.88 -16.70
N GLY A 394 26.44 -21.15 -17.88
CA GLY A 394 25.43 -22.19 -18.05
C GLY A 394 24.23 -22.01 -17.11
N ILE A 395 23.98 -23.01 -16.29
CA ILE A 395 22.86 -23.03 -15.31
C ILE A 395 23.17 -22.27 -14.01
N LEU A 396 24.42 -21.87 -13.77
CA LEU A 396 24.89 -21.28 -12.52
C LEU A 396 25.01 -19.76 -12.61
N THR A 397 24.41 -19.03 -11.67
CA THR A 397 24.64 -17.60 -11.46
C THR A 397 25.10 -17.37 -10.03
N LEU A 398 26.24 -16.70 -9.89
CA LEU A 398 26.77 -16.21 -8.62
C LEU A 398 26.59 -14.70 -8.57
N ALA A 399 26.16 -14.16 -7.43
CA ALA A 399 26.04 -12.72 -7.24
C ALA A 399 26.47 -12.29 -5.85
N ILE A 400 27.09 -11.12 -5.77
CA ILE A 400 27.32 -10.36 -4.55
C ILE A 400 26.56 -9.05 -4.63
N TRP A 401 26.02 -8.60 -3.50
CA TRP A 401 25.27 -7.37 -3.45
C TRP A 401 25.56 -6.61 -2.16
N ALA A 402 25.37 -5.30 -2.23
CA ALA A 402 25.42 -4.40 -1.07
C ALA A 402 24.26 -3.42 -1.13
N LYS A 403 23.64 -3.16 0.02
CA LYS A 403 22.54 -2.21 0.21
C LYS A 403 22.95 -1.12 1.17
N ASN A 404 22.42 0.10 0.92
CA ASN A 404 22.79 1.30 1.66
C ASN A 404 24.31 1.45 1.75
N ILE A 405 25.00 1.43 0.60
CA ILE A 405 26.47 1.46 0.51
C ILE A 405 27.05 2.70 1.18
N THR A 406 26.32 3.81 1.15
CA THR A 406 26.70 5.08 1.79
C THR A 406 26.48 5.09 3.29
N ASN A 407 25.90 4.02 3.86
CA ASN A 407 25.49 3.89 5.26
C ASN A 407 24.68 5.12 5.74
N THR A 408 23.74 5.58 4.91
CA THR A 408 22.87 6.72 5.22
C THR A 408 21.97 6.39 6.41
N HIS A 409 21.97 7.26 7.41
CA HIS A 409 21.10 7.16 8.59
C HIS A 409 19.77 7.88 8.31
N TYR A 410 18.66 7.19 8.59
CA TYR A 410 17.30 7.72 8.43
C TYR A 410 16.33 6.98 9.34
N ASN A 411 15.20 7.61 9.67
CA ASN A 411 14.09 6.93 10.32
C ASN A 411 13.16 6.34 9.27
N SER A 412 12.89 5.05 9.35
CA SER A 412 11.91 4.37 8.49
C SER A 412 10.48 4.60 8.94
N TYR A 413 10.29 4.86 10.25
CA TYR A 413 8.99 5.15 10.86
C TYR A 413 9.17 5.96 12.14
N TYR A 414 8.16 6.76 12.50
CA TYR A 414 8.06 7.48 13.77
C TYR A 414 6.59 7.50 14.22
N PHE A 415 6.38 7.26 15.51
CA PHE A 415 5.08 7.38 16.15
C PHE A 415 5.24 7.82 17.59
N GLU A 416 4.14 8.16 18.24
CA GLU A 416 4.11 8.53 19.66
C GLU A 416 3.20 7.57 20.42
N SER A 417 3.65 7.14 21.61
CA SER A 417 2.89 6.30 22.53
C SER A 417 3.21 6.69 23.97
N GLY A 418 2.17 6.80 24.81
CA GLY A 418 2.34 7.16 26.22
C GLY A 418 3.08 8.49 26.44
N GLY A 419 2.98 9.46 25.52
CA GLY A 419 3.68 10.74 25.59
C GLY A 419 5.14 10.69 25.11
N ASN A 420 5.65 9.53 24.72
CA ASN A 420 7.00 9.36 24.21
C ASN A 420 7.03 9.28 22.69
N GLY A 421 8.03 9.92 22.06
CA GLY A 421 8.32 9.76 20.64
C GLY A 421 9.19 8.54 20.39
N LEU A 422 8.74 7.64 19.53
CA LEU A 422 9.41 6.39 19.19
C LEU A 422 9.77 6.39 17.71
N ALA A 423 10.99 5.94 17.37
CA ALA A 423 11.44 5.89 15.99
C ALA A 423 12.02 4.53 15.66
N GLN A 424 11.75 4.06 14.46
CA GLN A 424 12.39 2.90 13.88
C GLN A 424 13.50 3.34 12.95
N ALA A 425 14.75 2.96 13.25
CA ALA A 425 15.87 3.23 12.37
C ALA A 425 15.72 2.50 11.03
N GLY A 426 16.14 3.14 9.96
CA GLY A 426 16.33 2.49 8.68
C GLY A 426 17.49 1.49 8.71
N ARG A 427 17.46 0.54 7.78
CA ARG A 427 18.52 -0.49 7.72
C ARG A 427 19.87 0.16 7.37
N PRO A 428 20.94 -0.13 8.14
CA PRO A 428 22.28 0.32 7.84
C PRO A 428 22.86 -0.38 6.61
N PHE A 429 24.12 -0.15 6.31
CA PHE A 429 24.83 -0.93 5.30
C PHE A 429 24.67 -2.44 5.55
N THR A 430 24.31 -3.16 4.50
CA THR A 430 24.24 -4.64 4.50
C THR A 430 24.80 -5.19 3.20
N MET A 431 25.40 -6.36 3.25
CA MET A 431 25.88 -7.06 2.07
C MET A 431 25.58 -8.56 2.16
N GLY A 432 25.61 -9.22 1.02
CA GLY A 432 25.38 -10.67 0.95
C GLY A 432 25.70 -11.25 -0.42
N GLY A 433 25.57 -12.57 -0.51
CA GLY A 433 25.76 -13.33 -1.74
C GLY A 433 24.54 -14.18 -2.07
N ASN A 434 24.35 -14.46 -3.37
CA ASN A 434 23.31 -15.36 -3.89
C ASN A 434 23.94 -16.38 -4.84
N ILE A 435 23.48 -17.61 -4.73
CA ILE A 435 23.75 -18.68 -5.69
C ILE A 435 22.40 -19.05 -6.30
N GLN A 436 22.31 -19.03 -7.63
CA GLN A 436 21.10 -19.43 -8.35
C GLN A 436 21.47 -20.51 -9.36
N ILE A 437 20.68 -21.59 -9.35
CA ILE A 437 20.81 -22.70 -10.32
C ILE A 437 19.48 -22.75 -11.06
N GLN A 438 19.55 -22.66 -12.40
CA GLN A 438 18.36 -22.70 -13.27
C GLN A 438 18.44 -23.94 -14.16
N PHE A 439 17.51 -24.86 -13.97
CA PHE A 439 17.40 -26.13 -14.70
C PHE A 439 16.56 -25.95 -15.96
#